data_0db104bebb5b9e3fab3791b5496fd076
#
_entry.id   0db104bebb5b9e3fab3791b5496fd076
#
_cell.length_a   1.000
_cell.length_b   1.000
_cell.length_c   1.000
_cell.angle_alpha   90.00
_cell.angle_beta   90.00
_cell.angle_gamma   90.00
#
_symmetry.space_group_name_H-M   'P 1'
#
loop_
_entity.id
_entity.type
_entity.pdbx_description
1 polymer ?
#
loop_
_entity_poly.entity_id
_entity_poly.type
_entity_poly.pdbx_seq_one_letter_code
_entity_poly.pdbx_strand_id
1 'polypeptide(L)'
;MAALAESVGLEYLSFAGLRMPVTIRLHEPMSDDELLAFSRRNRPYRIERNADGELEIMSPQGFDGGQRELYVMRVLGNWAEEHGGVCASCDTGFRLPDNAIRSPDASWLSQSRVDALTDNQRRGFAPVCPEFLIEILSPSDSRRDLEQKMGMWITNGAQLAWMIDPFAATISIYRPDAAAEVLARPDWVEADSVVTGFRLETSRLWAK
;
A
#
# COMPACT_ATOMS: atom_id res chain seq x y z
N MET A 1 13.99 32.12 -30.77
CA MET A 1 14.90 31.16 -30.12
C MET A 1 14.18 30.68 -28.85
N ALA A 2 13.54 29.50 -28.93
CA ALA A 2 12.91 28.88 -27.77
C ALA A 2 13.99 28.21 -26.96
N ALA A 3 14.19 28.64 -25.72
CA ALA A 3 15.03 27.96 -24.76
C ALA A 3 14.35 26.61 -24.46
N LEU A 4 15.02 25.53 -24.86
CA LEU A 4 14.75 24.22 -24.33
C LEU A 4 15.04 24.26 -22.82
N ALA A 5 13.99 24.24 -22.02
CA ALA A 5 14.12 23.87 -20.61
C ALA A 5 14.60 22.43 -20.61
N GLU A 6 15.89 22.20 -20.40
CA GLU A 6 16.41 20.90 -20.02
C GLU A 6 15.73 20.53 -18.71
N SER A 7 14.71 19.66 -18.79
CA SER A 7 14.24 18.95 -17.62
C SER A 7 15.43 18.17 -17.09
N VAL A 8 15.94 18.55 -15.92
CA VAL A 8 16.91 17.72 -15.19
C VAL A 8 16.17 16.43 -14.84
N GLY A 9 16.28 15.47 -15.74
CA GLY A 9 15.65 14.17 -15.57
C GLY A 9 16.29 13.46 -14.40
N LEU A 10 15.58 13.34 -13.31
CA LEU A 10 15.88 12.36 -12.26
C LEU A 10 15.70 10.95 -12.87
N GLU A 11 16.73 10.48 -13.58
CA GLU A 11 16.67 9.16 -14.23
C GLU A 11 16.90 8.04 -13.21
N TYR A 12 17.80 8.25 -12.26
CA TYR A 12 18.14 7.26 -11.23
C TYR A 12 18.33 7.94 -9.87
N LEU A 13 17.84 7.22 -8.82
CA LEU A 13 18.01 7.66 -7.45
C LEU A 13 19.23 6.98 -6.81
N SER A 14 20.03 7.76 -6.10
CA SER A 14 21.10 7.25 -5.24
C SER A 14 20.90 7.78 -3.83
N PHE A 15 20.64 6.88 -2.89
CA PHE A 15 20.36 7.19 -1.48
C PHE A 15 21.49 6.75 -0.54
N ALA A 16 22.72 6.69 -1.05
CA ALA A 16 23.87 6.29 -0.23
C ALA A 16 23.94 7.14 1.05
N GLY A 17 23.84 6.50 2.21
CA GLY A 17 23.93 7.14 3.51
C GLY A 17 22.64 7.80 4.03
N LEU A 18 21.53 7.75 3.30
CA LEU A 18 20.24 8.22 3.78
C LEU A 18 19.46 7.10 4.48
N ARG A 19 18.72 7.49 5.52
CA ARG A 19 17.78 6.58 6.21
C ARG A 19 16.46 6.60 5.46
N MET A 20 15.94 5.42 5.13
CA MET A 20 14.63 5.28 4.47
C MET A 20 13.50 5.17 5.52
N PRO A 21 12.27 5.59 5.21
CA PRO A 21 11.85 6.21 3.94
C PRO A 21 12.37 7.63 3.75
N VAL A 22 12.45 8.08 2.49
CA VAL A 22 12.82 9.44 2.12
C VAL A 22 11.65 10.11 1.41
N THR A 23 11.30 11.33 1.84
CA THR A 23 10.32 12.18 1.15
C THR A 23 11.04 13.20 0.28
N ILE A 24 10.65 13.29 -0.99
CA ILE A 24 11.19 14.25 -1.96
C ILE A 24 10.06 15.16 -2.44
N ARG A 25 10.24 16.46 -2.24
CA ARG A 25 9.38 17.48 -2.85
C ARG A 25 9.94 17.86 -4.20
N LEU A 26 9.13 17.66 -5.24
CA LEU A 26 9.46 18.08 -6.60
C LEU A 26 9.04 19.55 -6.82
N HIS A 27 9.76 20.25 -7.69
CA HIS A 27 9.36 21.61 -8.10
C HIS A 27 8.05 21.58 -8.90
N GLU A 28 7.90 20.59 -9.78
CA GLU A 28 6.67 20.31 -10.50
C GLU A 28 6.25 18.84 -10.22
N PRO A 29 4.97 18.60 -9.90
CA PRO A 29 4.47 17.25 -9.65
C PRO A 29 4.60 16.38 -10.91
N MET A 30 5.02 15.13 -10.76
CA MET A 30 4.97 14.15 -11.84
C MET A 30 3.53 13.77 -12.15
N SER A 31 3.19 13.61 -13.43
CA SER A 31 1.99 12.90 -13.86
C SER A 31 2.05 11.43 -13.44
N ASP A 32 0.90 10.74 -13.49
CA ASP A 32 0.83 9.31 -13.15
C ASP A 32 1.72 8.45 -14.06
N ASP A 33 1.75 8.77 -15.37
CA ASP A 33 2.57 8.04 -16.35
C ASP A 33 4.08 8.27 -16.11
N GLU A 34 4.49 9.49 -15.79
CA GLU A 34 5.87 9.82 -15.44
C GLU A 34 6.29 9.10 -14.15
N LEU A 35 5.43 9.11 -13.12
CA LEU A 35 5.69 8.40 -11.86
C LEU A 35 5.80 6.89 -12.09
N LEU A 36 4.93 6.31 -12.90
CA LEU A 36 4.98 4.89 -13.23
C LEU A 36 6.28 4.54 -13.97
N ALA A 37 6.67 5.36 -14.95
CA ALA A 37 7.93 5.19 -15.67
C ALA A 37 9.14 5.36 -14.75
N PHE A 38 9.10 6.35 -13.85
CA PHE A 38 10.14 6.60 -12.86
C PHE A 38 10.29 5.43 -11.87
N SER A 39 9.18 4.91 -11.33
CA SER A 39 9.19 3.76 -10.42
C SER A 39 9.79 2.52 -11.09
N ARG A 40 9.44 2.25 -12.37
CA ARG A 40 9.99 1.11 -13.12
C ARG A 40 11.51 1.19 -13.30
N ARG A 41 12.06 2.39 -13.53
CA ARG A 41 13.52 2.59 -13.70
C ARG A 41 14.29 2.52 -12.39
N ASN A 42 13.64 2.81 -11.25
CA ASN A 42 14.28 2.88 -9.95
C ASN A 42 14.02 1.66 -9.05
N ARG A 43 13.64 0.53 -9.63
CA ARG A 43 13.58 -0.74 -8.88
C ARG A 43 14.96 -1.07 -8.29
N PRO A 44 14.98 -1.63 -7.09
CA PRO A 44 13.88 -2.24 -6.33
C PRO A 44 13.18 -1.29 -5.32
N TYR A 45 13.41 0.02 -5.38
CA TYR A 45 12.71 0.96 -4.50
C TYR A 45 11.21 0.98 -4.81
N ARG A 46 10.37 1.00 -3.78
CA ARG A 46 8.96 1.32 -3.88
C ARG A 46 8.81 2.83 -3.78
N ILE A 47 8.08 3.42 -4.74
CA ILE A 47 7.90 4.87 -4.83
C ILE A 47 6.41 5.15 -4.86
N GLU A 48 5.94 5.88 -3.86
CA GLU A 48 4.58 6.37 -3.73
C GLU A 48 4.56 7.89 -3.91
N ARG A 49 3.39 8.47 -4.12
CA ARG A 49 3.15 9.91 -4.12
C ARG A 49 2.08 10.22 -3.10
N ASN A 50 2.32 11.16 -2.20
CA ASN A 50 1.30 11.64 -1.27
C ASN A 50 0.33 12.63 -1.93
N ALA A 51 -0.70 13.06 -1.19
CA ALA A 51 -1.71 14.00 -1.69
C ALA A 51 -1.13 15.39 -2.02
N ASP A 52 -0.01 15.77 -1.42
CA ASP A 52 0.70 17.02 -1.69
C ASP A 52 1.61 16.94 -2.93
N GLY A 53 1.67 15.77 -3.60
CA GLY A 53 2.50 15.54 -4.77
C GLY A 53 3.97 15.19 -4.46
N GLU A 54 4.32 15.00 -3.20
CA GLU A 54 5.66 14.60 -2.78
C GLU A 54 5.87 13.10 -3.00
N LEU A 55 7.07 12.72 -3.38
CA LEU A 55 7.45 11.31 -3.55
C LEU A 55 7.94 10.73 -2.22
N GLU A 56 7.40 9.60 -1.84
CA GLU A 56 7.83 8.79 -0.71
C GLU A 56 8.53 7.55 -1.23
N ILE A 57 9.81 7.39 -0.88
CA ILE A 57 10.67 6.34 -1.42
C ILE A 57 11.07 5.40 -0.29
N MET A 58 10.77 4.13 -0.49
CA MET A 58 10.99 3.08 0.49
C MET A 58 12.03 2.08 -0.01
N SER A 59 12.86 1.57 0.91
CA SER A 59 13.81 0.50 0.64
C SER A 59 13.09 -0.83 0.39
N PRO A 60 13.76 -1.78 -0.30
CA PRO A 60 13.32 -3.17 -0.30
C PRO A 60 13.18 -3.72 1.11
N GLN A 61 12.23 -4.62 1.31
CA GLN A 61 12.02 -5.30 2.57
C GLN A 61 13.14 -6.33 2.86
N GLY A 62 13.42 -6.53 4.15
CA GLY A 62 14.25 -7.65 4.60
C GLY A 62 13.49 -8.98 4.51
N PHE A 63 14.22 -10.09 4.68
CA PHE A 63 13.69 -11.45 4.51
C PHE A 63 12.43 -11.73 5.34
N ASP A 64 12.44 -11.38 6.64
CA ASP A 64 11.29 -11.63 7.52
C ASP A 64 10.04 -10.80 7.14
N GLY A 65 10.24 -9.55 6.72
CA GLY A 65 9.17 -8.70 6.21
C GLY A 65 8.54 -9.30 4.96
N GLY A 66 9.36 -9.66 3.98
CA GLY A 66 8.91 -10.29 2.74
C GLY A 66 8.19 -11.63 2.96
N GLN A 67 8.60 -12.43 3.96
CA GLN A 67 7.88 -13.66 4.32
C GLN A 67 6.48 -13.37 4.89
N ARG A 68 6.34 -12.36 5.76
CA ARG A 68 5.04 -11.97 6.33
C ARG A 68 4.11 -11.46 5.24
N GLU A 69 4.61 -10.58 4.38
CA GLU A 69 3.87 -10.05 3.25
C GLU A 69 3.38 -11.16 2.30
N LEU A 70 4.27 -12.05 1.88
CA LEU A 70 3.94 -13.21 1.05
C LEU A 70 2.89 -14.11 1.73
N TYR A 71 3.00 -14.33 3.05
CA TYR A 71 2.04 -15.13 3.79
C TYR A 71 0.65 -14.52 3.75
N VAL A 72 0.52 -13.22 4.07
CA VAL A 72 -0.74 -12.47 4.06
C VAL A 72 -1.35 -12.46 2.67
N MET A 73 -0.57 -12.12 1.65
CA MET A 73 -1.03 -12.09 0.26
C MET A 73 -1.53 -13.45 -0.22
N ARG A 74 -0.81 -14.53 0.10
CA ARG A 74 -1.20 -15.88 -0.28
C ARG A 74 -2.52 -16.30 0.37
N VAL A 75 -2.71 -16.02 1.68
CA VAL A 75 -3.94 -16.39 2.38
C VAL A 75 -5.13 -15.60 1.82
N LEU A 76 -4.96 -14.29 1.58
CA LEU A 76 -5.99 -13.45 0.98
C LEU A 76 -6.30 -13.87 -0.48
N GLY A 77 -5.27 -14.16 -1.26
CA GLY A 77 -5.41 -14.63 -2.64
C GLY A 77 -6.17 -15.95 -2.74
N ASN A 78 -5.81 -16.95 -1.92
CA ASN A 78 -6.50 -18.24 -1.90
C ASN A 78 -8.00 -18.06 -1.53
N TRP A 79 -8.29 -17.20 -0.56
CA TRP A 79 -9.67 -16.90 -0.22
C TRP A 79 -10.42 -16.24 -1.39
N ALA A 80 -9.79 -15.29 -2.08
CA ALA A 80 -10.40 -14.58 -3.20
C ALA A 80 -10.67 -15.50 -4.41
N GLU A 81 -9.85 -16.52 -4.66
CA GLU A 81 -10.08 -17.52 -5.70
C GLU A 81 -11.39 -18.30 -5.45
N GLU A 82 -11.77 -18.54 -4.20
CA GLU A 82 -12.98 -19.26 -3.81
C GLU A 82 -14.22 -18.35 -3.68
N HIS A 83 -14.03 -17.08 -3.31
CA HIS A 83 -15.11 -16.16 -2.93
C HIS A 83 -15.29 -14.99 -3.90
N GLY A 84 -14.38 -14.82 -4.85
CA GLY A 84 -14.43 -13.77 -5.85
C GLY A 84 -13.74 -12.48 -5.45
N GLY A 85 -13.76 -11.53 -6.39
CA GLY A 85 -12.95 -10.31 -6.32
C GLY A 85 -11.51 -10.52 -6.78
N VAL A 86 -10.68 -9.51 -6.64
CA VAL A 86 -9.30 -9.50 -7.13
C VAL A 86 -8.36 -9.01 -6.04
N CYS A 87 -7.31 -9.77 -5.77
CA CYS A 87 -6.20 -9.32 -4.93
C CYS A 87 -5.11 -8.64 -5.76
N ALA A 88 -4.49 -7.63 -5.20
CA ALA A 88 -3.35 -6.97 -5.81
C ALA A 88 -2.12 -7.02 -4.90
N SER A 89 -0.94 -7.08 -5.53
CA SER A 89 0.34 -7.17 -4.83
C SER A 89 0.78 -5.82 -4.25
N CYS A 90 1.76 -5.85 -3.36
CA CYS A 90 2.41 -4.67 -2.78
C CYS A 90 3.05 -3.71 -3.80
N ASP A 91 3.32 -4.18 -5.02
CA ASP A 91 3.82 -3.36 -6.13
C ASP A 91 2.68 -2.66 -6.92
N THR A 92 1.42 -2.92 -6.57
CA THR A 92 0.28 -2.34 -7.28
C THR A 92 -0.09 -0.99 -6.69
N GLY A 93 0.14 0.08 -7.46
CA GLY A 93 -0.25 1.44 -7.07
C GLY A 93 -1.71 1.74 -7.42
N PHE A 94 -2.42 2.34 -6.48
CA PHE A 94 -3.77 2.85 -6.64
C PHE A 94 -3.76 4.38 -6.61
N ARG A 95 -4.42 5.02 -7.57
CA ARG A 95 -4.66 6.47 -7.54
C ARG A 95 -5.91 6.74 -6.73
N LEU A 96 -5.71 7.35 -5.58
CA LEU A 96 -6.78 7.65 -4.62
C LEU A 96 -7.53 8.94 -4.99
N PRO A 97 -8.73 9.18 -4.41
CA PRO A 97 -9.51 10.40 -4.65
C PRO A 97 -8.79 11.71 -4.34
N ASP A 98 -7.86 11.72 -3.39
CA ASP A 98 -7.01 12.87 -3.04
C ASP A 98 -5.78 13.03 -3.95
N ASN A 99 -5.70 12.27 -5.05
CA ASN A 99 -4.58 12.17 -5.99
C ASN A 99 -3.30 11.52 -5.44
N ALA A 100 -3.29 10.99 -4.24
CA ALA A 100 -2.20 10.15 -3.79
C ALA A 100 -2.09 8.88 -4.64
N ILE A 101 -0.88 8.38 -4.82
CA ILE A 101 -0.59 7.05 -5.38
C ILE A 101 -0.02 6.21 -4.24
N ARG A 102 -0.75 5.17 -3.86
CA ARG A 102 -0.40 4.32 -2.72
C ARG A 102 -0.46 2.85 -3.09
N SER A 103 0.41 2.08 -2.46
CA SER A 103 0.53 0.62 -2.66
C SER A 103 0.51 -0.07 -1.30
N PRO A 104 -0.61 -0.69 -0.89
CA PRO A 104 -0.67 -1.42 0.37
C PRO A 104 0.05 -2.77 0.25
N ASP A 105 0.47 -3.36 1.37
CA ASP A 105 1.18 -4.64 1.36
C ASP A 105 0.31 -5.81 0.86
N ALA A 106 -0.99 -5.74 1.10
CA ALA A 106 -1.98 -6.62 0.45
C ALA A 106 -3.31 -5.87 0.29
N SER A 107 -4.04 -6.16 -0.77
CA SER A 107 -5.35 -5.54 -1.02
C SER A 107 -6.30 -6.46 -1.75
N TRP A 108 -7.59 -6.19 -1.55
CA TRP A 108 -8.67 -6.86 -2.26
C TRP A 108 -9.68 -5.83 -2.76
N LEU A 109 -10.17 -6.07 -3.96
CA LEU A 109 -11.24 -5.32 -4.61
C LEU A 109 -12.37 -6.27 -5.00
N SER A 110 -13.61 -5.82 -4.83
CA SER A 110 -14.75 -6.55 -5.37
C SER A 110 -14.69 -6.61 -6.90
N GLN A 111 -15.25 -7.68 -7.48
CA GLN A 111 -15.29 -7.84 -8.93
C GLN A 111 -15.97 -6.64 -9.61
N SER A 112 -17.01 -6.08 -9.00
CA SER A 112 -17.72 -4.92 -9.53
C SER A 112 -16.84 -3.66 -9.65
N ARG A 113 -15.95 -3.42 -8.70
CA ARG A 113 -14.97 -2.31 -8.82
C ARG A 113 -13.94 -2.55 -9.91
N VAL A 114 -13.50 -3.79 -10.04
CA VAL A 114 -12.55 -4.17 -11.10
C VAL A 114 -13.19 -4.07 -12.48
N ASP A 115 -14.44 -4.49 -12.64
CA ASP A 115 -15.17 -4.43 -13.91
C ASP A 115 -15.49 -3.00 -14.35
N ALA A 116 -15.58 -2.06 -13.40
CA ALA A 116 -15.75 -0.63 -13.68
C ALA A 116 -14.49 0.04 -14.25
N LEU A 117 -13.31 -0.59 -14.15
CA LEU A 117 -12.06 -0.06 -14.67
C LEU A 117 -11.94 -0.31 -16.18
N THR A 118 -11.60 0.73 -16.93
CA THR A 118 -11.23 0.57 -18.34
C THR A 118 -9.88 -0.13 -18.49
N ASP A 119 -9.61 -0.69 -19.67
CA ASP A 119 -8.31 -1.33 -19.95
C ASP A 119 -7.12 -0.38 -19.76
N ASN A 120 -7.30 0.89 -20.09
CA ASN A 120 -6.24 1.89 -19.90
C ASN A 120 -5.97 2.15 -18.40
N GLN A 121 -7.00 2.23 -17.58
CA GLN A 121 -6.87 2.39 -16.13
C GLN A 121 -6.19 1.18 -15.46
N ARG A 122 -6.42 -0.03 -15.98
CA ARG A 122 -5.77 -1.27 -15.49
C ARG A 122 -4.28 -1.34 -15.82
N ARG A 123 -3.80 -0.63 -16.85
CA ARG A 123 -2.38 -0.63 -17.25
C ARG A 123 -1.52 0.36 -16.48
N GLY A 124 -2.13 1.35 -15.85
CA GLY A 124 -1.50 2.36 -15.02
C GLY A 124 -1.82 2.20 -13.54
N PHE A 125 -1.79 3.30 -12.81
CA PHE A 125 -2.32 3.36 -11.44
C PHE A 125 -3.85 3.42 -11.51
N ALA A 126 -4.49 2.33 -11.08
CA ALA A 126 -5.95 2.24 -11.13
C ALA A 126 -6.60 3.32 -10.23
N PRO A 127 -7.56 4.14 -10.77
CA PRO A 127 -8.23 5.19 -10.00
C PRO A 127 -9.32 4.59 -9.10
N VAL A 128 -8.90 3.81 -8.12
CA VAL A 128 -9.78 3.11 -7.19
C VAL A 128 -9.09 2.91 -5.85
N CYS A 129 -9.80 3.06 -4.74
CA CYS A 129 -9.34 2.64 -3.44
C CYS A 129 -9.79 1.20 -3.19
N PRO A 130 -8.92 0.27 -2.77
CA PRO A 130 -9.33 -1.07 -2.35
C PRO A 130 -10.36 -1.02 -1.22
N GLU A 131 -11.37 -1.91 -1.26
CA GLU A 131 -12.33 -2.02 -0.16
C GLU A 131 -11.68 -2.59 1.10
N PHE A 132 -10.77 -3.54 0.92
CA PHE A 132 -9.99 -4.12 2.01
C PHE A 132 -8.50 -4.06 1.71
N LEU A 133 -7.72 -3.70 2.73
CA LEU A 133 -6.27 -3.69 2.63
C LEU A 133 -5.58 -4.04 3.96
N ILE A 134 -4.33 -4.43 3.84
CA ILE A 134 -3.46 -4.76 4.97
C ILE A 134 -2.13 -4.04 4.79
N GLU A 135 -1.67 -3.39 5.84
CA GLU A 135 -0.33 -2.80 5.96
C GLU A 135 0.42 -3.49 7.11
N ILE A 136 1.68 -3.79 6.92
CA ILE A 136 2.54 -4.50 7.89
C ILE A 136 3.69 -3.58 8.28
N LEU A 137 3.77 -3.24 9.55
CA LEU A 137 4.84 -2.37 10.07
C LEU A 137 6.20 -3.03 9.87
N SER A 138 7.11 -2.34 9.19
CA SER A 138 8.50 -2.75 9.02
C SER A 138 9.41 -2.15 10.11
N PRO A 139 10.64 -2.66 10.32
CA PRO A 139 11.57 -2.11 11.32
C PRO A 139 12.00 -0.66 11.06
N SER A 140 11.87 -0.20 9.81
CA SER A 140 12.22 1.17 9.40
C SER A 140 11.08 2.15 9.53
N ASP A 141 9.85 1.66 9.71
CA ASP A 141 8.66 2.51 9.72
C ASP A 141 8.42 3.12 11.10
N SER A 142 7.83 4.31 11.08
CA SER A 142 7.22 4.91 12.26
C SER A 142 5.80 4.38 12.42
N ARG A 143 5.49 3.79 13.56
CA ARG A 143 4.13 3.35 13.88
C ARG A 143 3.11 4.49 13.70
N ARG A 144 3.46 5.69 14.17
CA ARG A 144 2.60 6.88 14.05
C ARG A 144 2.30 7.24 12.60
N ASP A 145 3.31 7.17 11.73
CA ASP A 145 3.13 7.52 10.32
C ASP A 145 2.27 6.47 9.62
N LEU A 146 2.43 5.20 10.00
CA LEU A 146 1.59 4.12 9.49
C LEU A 146 0.14 4.26 9.99
N GLU A 147 -0.09 4.64 11.25
CA GLU A 147 -1.43 4.97 11.77
C GLU A 147 -2.10 6.11 10.99
N GLN A 148 -1.34 7.15 10.62
CA GLN A 148 -1.83 8.22 9.75
C GLN A 148 -2.16 7.71 8.34
N LYS A 149 -1.31 6.84 7.78
CA LYS A 149 -1.56 6.18 6.48
C LYS A 149 -2.84 5.34 6.52
N MET A 150 -3.12 4.64 7.63
CA MET A 150 -4.38 3.90 7.81
C MET A 150 -5.59 4.82 7.78
N GLY A 151 -5.53 5.96 8.49
CA GLY A 151 -6.58 6.99 8.42
C GLY A 151 -6.80 7.53 7.01
N MET A 152 -5.73 7.77 6.28
CA MET A 152 -5.77 8.20 4.87
C MET A 152 -6.48 7.15 3.98
N TRP A 153 -6.20 5.85 4.14
CA TRP A 153 -6.89 4.79 3.41
C TRP A 153 -8.41 4.83 3.63
N ILE A 154 -8.83 4.92 4.89
CA ILE A 154 -10.27 5.00 5.25
C ILE A 154 -10.92 6.26 4.65
N THR A 155 -10.27 7.42 4.77
CA THR A 155 -10.79 8.68 4.20
C THR A 155 -10.93 8.62 2.69
N ASN A 156 -10.07 7.87 2.00
CA ASN A 156 -10.12 7.67 0.56
C ASN A 156 -11.07 6.55 0.10
N GLY A 157 -11.79 5.90 1.02
CA GLY A 157 -12.88 4.99 0.69
C GLY A 157 -12.60 3.50 0.90
N ALA A 158 -11.53 3.15 1.62
CA ALA A 158 -11.39 1.80 2.15
C ALA A 158 -12.48 1.53 3.19
N GLN A 159 -13.08 0.36 3.13
CA GLN A 159 -14.16 -0.04 4.04
C GLN A 159 -13.63 -0.80 5.26
N LEU A 160 -12.49 -1.44 5.09
CA LEU A 160 -11.78 -2.16 6.14
C LEU A 160 -10.28 -2.10 5.87
N ALA A 161 -9.50 -1.77 6.88
CA ALA A 161 -8.04 -1.80 6.77
C ALA A 161 -7.42 -2.35 8.05
N TRP A 162 -6.42 -3.23 7.90
CA TRP A 162 -5.69 -3.81 9.02
C TRP A 162 -4.26 -3.32 9.04
N MET A 163 -3.82 -2.82 10.20
CA MET A 163 -2.42 -2.56 10.47
C MET A 163 -1.87 -3.67 11.36
N ILE A 164 -0.92 -4.42 10.85
CA ILE A 164 -0.24 -5.49 11.58
C ILE A 164 1.08 -4.93 12.12
N ASP A 165 1.25 -4.96 13.44
CA ASP A 165 2.52 -4.66 14.10
C ASP A 165 3.16 -5.96 14.61
N PRO A 166 4.12 -6.52 13.87
CA PRO A 166 4.77 -7.76 14.26
C PRO A 166 5.58 -7.67 15.55
N PHE A 167 6.04 -6.46 15.91
CA PHE A 167 6.94 -6.22 17.04
C PHE A 167 6.17 -6.07 18.34
N ALA A 168 5.06 -5.33 18.30
CA ALA A 168 4.14 -5.23 19.44
C ALA A 168 3.17 -6.42 19.51
N ALA A 169 3.16 -7.29 18.51
CA ALA A 169 2.21 -8.39 18.34
C ALA A 169 0.75 -7.91 18.43
N THR A 170 0.41 -6.86 17.69
CA THR A 170 -0.94 -6.28 17.64
C THR A 170 -1.47 -6.19 16.23
N ILE A 171 -2.80 -6.24 16.10
CA ILE A 171 -3.51 -5.91 14.87
C ILE A 171 -4.47 -4.78 15.19
N SER A 172 -4.33 -3.65 14.50
CA SER A 172 -5.26 -2.53 14.59
C SER A 172 -6.20 -2.57 13.39
N ILE A 173 -7.50 -2.57 13.65
CA ILE A 173 -8.56 -2.69 12.65
C ILE A 173 -9.22 -1.32 12.50
N TYR A 174 -9.22 -0.79 11.28
CA TYR A 174 -9.76 0.51 10.94
C TYR A 174 -11.01 0.33 10.08
N ARG A 175 -12.06 1.09 10.41
CA ARG A 175 -13.33 1.12 9.69
C ARG A 175 -13.79 2.58 9.55
N PRO A 176 -14.62 2.92 8.54
CA PRO A 176 -15.25 4.23 8.48
C PRO A 176 -16.03 4.54 9.76
N ASP A 177 -16.00 5.79 10.18
CA ASP A 177 -16.80 6.33 11.31
C ASP A 177 -16.60 5.63 12.66
N ALA A 178 -15.49 4.91 12.84
CA ALA A 178 -15.17 4.18 14.05
C ALA A 178 -13.74 4.45 14.53
N ALA A 179 -13.52 4.41 15.83
CA ALA A 179 -12.17 4.35 16.37
C ALA A 179 -11.51 3.01 16.02
N ALA A 180 -10.17 3.03 15.87
CA ALA A 180 -9.44 1.81 15.63
C ALA A 180 -9.59 0.81 16.77
N GLU A 181 -9.96 -0.42 16.45
CA GLU A 181 -9.97 -1.54 17.38
C GLU A 181 -8.59 -2.18 17.40
N VAL A 182 -8.04 -2.44 18.59
CA VAL A 182 -6.71 -3.05 18.73
C VAL A 182 -6.81 -4.41 19.39
N LEU A 183 -6.37 -5.44 18.66
CA LEU A 183 -6.28 -6.81 19.15
C LEU A 183 -4.85 -7.10 19.56
N ALA A 184 -4.67 -7.55 20.82
CA ALA A 184 -3.36 -7.94 21.34
C ALA A 184 -3.15 -9.44 21.14
N ARG A 185 -2.16 -9.77 20.33
CA ARG A 185 -1.72 -11.14 20.01
C ARG A 185 -2.87 -12.14 19.77
N PRO A 186 -3.85 -11.79 18.92
CA PRO A 186 -4.95 -12.72 18.64
C PRO A 186 -4.40 -13.96 17.92
N ASP A 187 -5.04 -15.13 18.07
CA ASP A 187 -4.72 -16.31 17.28
C ASP A 187 -5.20 -16.17 15.84
N TRP A 188 -6.30 -15.44 15.66
CA TRP A 188 -6.97 -15.22 14.37
C TRP A 188 -7.51 -13.80 14.31
N VAL A 189 -7.61 -13.27 13.09
CA VAL A 189 -8.39 -12.07 12.78
C VAL A 189 -9.34 -12.36 11.63
N GLU A 190 -10.56 -11.84 11.71
CA GLU A 190 -11.63 -12.04 10.73
C GLU A 190 -12.03 -10.70 10.08
N ALA A 191 -12.31 -10.72 8.79
CA ALA A 191 -12.55 -9.50 8.02
C ALA A 191 -14.02 -9.11 7.86
N ASP A 192 -14.86 -9.53 8.80
CA ASP A 192 -16.28 -9.15 8.89
C ASP A 192 -17.06 -9.19 7.56
N SER A 193 -17.91 -8.16 7.36
CA SER A 193 -18.82 -8.07 6.22
C SER A 193 -18.18 -7.62 4.91
N VAL A 194 -16.99 -7.06 4.93
CA VAL A 194 -16.34 -6.53 3.71
C VAL A 194 -15.75 -7.67 2.88
N VAL A 195 -15.06 -8.60 3.55
CA VAL A 195 -14.43 -9.79 2.96
C VAL A 195 -14.96 -11.01 3.72
N THR A 196 -16.24 -11.29 3.52
CA THR A 196 -16.99 -12.24 4.33
C THR A 196 -16.36 -13.64 4.34
N GLY A 197 -16.07 -14.13 5.54
CA GLY A 197 -15.43 -15.43 5.74
C GLY A 197 -13.91 -15.44 5.58
N PHE A 198 -13.28 -14.30 5.25
CA PHE A 198 -11.83 -14.21 5.29
C PHE A 198 -11.34 -14.25 6.73
N ARG A 199 -10.41 -15.15 6.98
CA ARG A 199 -9.79 -15.37 8.28
C ARG A 199 -8.28 -15.56 8.13
N LEU A 200 -7.51 -14.81 8.90
CA LEU A 200 -6.05 -14.87 8.89
C LEU A 200 -5.54 -15.43 10.22
N GLU A 201 -4.80 -16.53 10.16
CA GLU A 201 -4.02 -17.02 11.30
C GLU A 201 -2.82 -16.12 11.54
N THR A 202 -2.58 -15.74 12.79
CA THR A 202 -1.61 -14.69 13.10
C THR A 202 -0.28 -15.20 13.63
N SER A 203 -0.17 -16.50 13.96
CA SER A 203 1.02 -17.10 14.58
C SER A 203 2.32 -16.86 13.78
N ARG A 204 2.20 -16.70 12.44
CA ARG A 204 3.34 -16.46 11.53
C ARG A 204 3.70 -14.99 11.34
N LEU A 205 2.92 -14.08 11.91
CA LEU A 205 3.10 -12.64 11.73
C LEU A 205 4.07 -12.04 12.75
N TRP A 206 4.15 -12.63 13.93
CA TRP A 206 4.88 -12.04 15.05
C TRP A 206 6.39 -12.11 14.87
N ALA A 207 7.08 -11.04 15.24
CA ALA A 207 8.55 -11.04 15.33
C ALA A 207 9.02 -12.03 16.43
N LYS A 208 10.11 -12.71 16.16
CA LYS A 208 10.75 -13.63 17.11
C LYS A 208 11.74 -12.90 17.98
#